data_a2b9da889a4b22bf17dc14efdfe524f7
#
_entry.id   a2b9da889a4b22bf17dc14efdfe524f7
#
_cell.length_a   1.000
_cell.length_b   1.000
_cell.length_c   1.000
_cell.angle_alpha   90.00
_cell.angle_beta   90.00
_cell.angle_gamma   90.00
#
_symmetry.space_group_name_H-M   'P 1'
#
loop_
_entity.id
_entity.type
_entity.pdbx_description
1 polymer ?
#
loop_
_entity_poly.entity_id
_entity_poly.type
_entity_poly.pdbx_seq_one_letter_code
_entity_poly.pdbx_strand_id
1 'polypeptide(L)'
;MILKKRGLDGVAITNHDLLTEVSSSETIILPGIEVSTRQGHIIGLGISDPIAKGRTADETIALIHAVGGVAIVPHPFDPISPCVDPLRLTSRPEAIETINSDALFFRLNRRLAERVANQIGLPMVAGSDAHIPEAVGDAYTLVDSNSKSVDDILSAIRTGSVQPAGGPTPLSKKLLKVGRKLRRC
;
A
#
# COMPACT_ATOMS: atom_id res chain seq x y z
N MET A 1 -14.10 5.39 16.04
CA MET A 1 -13.43 5.22 14.74
C MET A 1 -12.70 3.87 14.72
N ILE A 2 -12.62 3.17 13.57
CA ILE A 2 -12.05 1.80 13.47
C ILE A 2 -10.56 1.78 13.82
N LEU A 3 -9.79 2.79 13.40
CA LEU A 3 -8.34 2.87 13.64
C LEU A 3 -8.00 2.82 15.13
N LYS A 4 -8.67 3.60 15.97
CA LYS A 4 -8.49 3.55 17.44
C LYS A 4 -8.77 2.17 18.03
N LYS A 5 -9.82 1.47 17.53
CA LYS A 5 -10.15 0.10 17.97
C LYS A 5 -9.07 -0.92 17.58
N ARG A 6 -8.30 -0.63 16.53
CA ARG A 6 -7.20 -1.47 16.03
C ARG A 6 -5.84 -1.07 16.58
N GLY A 7 -5.76 0.00 17.39
CA GLY A 7 -4.50 0.51 17.92
C GLY A 7 -3.59 1.11 16.83
N LEU A 8 -4.20 1.66 15.76
CA LEU A 8 -3.47 2.30 14.67
C LEU A 8 -3.41 3.80 14.87
N ASP A 9 -2.22 4.40 14.69
CA ASP A 9 -2.00 5.84 14.76
C ASP A 9 -2.48 6.57 13.50
N GLY A 10 -2.42 5.90 12.34
CA GLY A 10 -2.75 6.50 11.05
C GLY A 10 -3.21 5.50 10.00
N VAL A 11 -3.52 6.03 8.82
CA VAL A 11 -3.90 5.26 7.64
C VAL A 11 -3.45 5.98 6.37
N ALA A 12 -2.93 5.22 5.41
CA ALA A 12 -2.80 5.66 4.04
C ALA A 12 -4.11 5.39 3.28
N ILE A 13 -4.62 6.40 2.59
CA ILE A 13 -5.82 6.27 1.75
C ILE A 13 -5.35 6.21 0.31
N THR A 14 -5.50 5.02 -0.30
CA THR A 14 -4.94 4.69 -1.61
C THR A 14 -6.03 4.13 -2.52
N ASN A 15 -7.07 4.93 -2.79
CA ASN A 15 -8.14 4.53 -3.69
C ASN A 15 -7.60 4.36 -5.12
N HIS A 16 -8.18 3.40 -5.86
CA HIS A 16 -7.81 3.16 -7.26
C HIS A 16 -8.07 4.40 -8.13
N ASP A 17 -7.01 4.91 -8.76
CA ASP A 17 -7.01 6.02 -9.71
C ASP A 17 -7.68 7.31 -9.19
N LEU A 18 -7.85 7.43 -7.89
CA LEU A 18 -8.51 8.56 -7.26
C LEU A 18 -7.74 9.02 -6.01
N LEU A 19 -7.21 10.22 -6.06
CA LEU A 19 -6.71 10.91 -4.88
C LEU A 19 -7.89 11.42 -4.06
N THR A 20 -8.03 10.93 -2.84
CA THR A 20 -9.15 11.29 -1.95
C THR A 20 -8.64 12.21 -0.84
N GLU A 21 -9.19 13.41 -0.80
CA GLU A 21 -8.90 14.35 0.28
C GLU A 21 -9.68 13.98 1.54
N VAL A 22 -8.95 13.64 2.58
CA VAL A 22 -9.49 13.38 3.92
C VAL A 22 -8.59 14.04 4.94
N SER A 23 -9.21 14.69 5.90
CA SER A 23 -8.50 15.26 7.05
C SER A 23 -9.06 14.73 8.36
N SER A 24 -8.22 14.65 9.37
CA SER A 24 -8.61 14.26 10.73
C SER A 24 -7.74 14.98 11.74
N SER A 25 -8.35 15.49 12.82
CA SER A 25 -7.62 16.04 13.96
C SER A 25 -7.10 14.98 14.94
N GLU A 26 -7.59 13.74 14.83
CA GLU A 26 -7.33 12.67 15.80
C GLU A 26 -6.47 11.53 15.25
N THR A 27 -6.26 11.47 13.94
CA THR A 27 -5.63 10.35 13.27
C THR A 27 -4.76 10.86 12.13
N ILE A 28 -3.58 10.29 11.98
CA ILE A 28 -2.69 10.59 10.87
C ILE A 28 -3.33 10.05 9.59
N ILE A 29 -3.49 10.92 8.60
CA ILE A 29 -3.94 10.56 7.26
C ILE A 29 -2.77 10.78 6.31
N LEU A 30 -2.30 9.71 5.66
CA LEU A 30 -1.34 9.81 4.57
C LEU A 30 -2.14 9.88 3.27
N PRO A 31 -2.09 11.00 2.54
CA PRO A 31 -2.72 11.07 1.23
C PRO A 31 -1.99 10.15 0.26
N GLY A 32 -2.74 9.46 -0.58
CA GLY A 32 -2.17 8.53 -1.55
C GLY A 32 -3.16 8.10 -2.62
N ILE A 33 -2.65 7.34 -3.56
CA ILE A 33 -3.40 6.80 -4.69
C ILE A 33 -2.82 5.43 -5.06
N GLU A 34 -3.65 4.50 -5.45
CA GLU A 34 -3.22 3.29 -6.15
C GLU A 34 -3.46 3.45 -7.65
N VAL A 35 -2.38 3.67 -8.40
CA VAL A 35 -2.44 3.98 -9.83
C VAL A 35 -2.45 2.70 -10.65
N SER A 36 -3.44 2.57 -11.54
CA SER A 36 -3.50 1.50 -12.54
C SER A 36 -2.53 1.80 -13.68
N THR A 37 -1.41 1.10 -13.72
CA THR A 37 -0.42 1.18 -14.80
C THR A 37 -0.67 0.12 -15.88
N ARG A 38 0.12 0.12 -16.96
CA ARG A 38 0.03 -0.90 -18.01
C ARG A 38 0.47 -2.28 -17.54
N GLN A 39 1.34 -2.35 -16.52
CA GLN A 39 1.90 -3.60 -16.01
C GLN A 39 1.23 -4.09 -14.72
N GLY A 40 0.49 -3.25 -14.03
CA GLY A 40 -0.12 -3.53 -12.74
C GLY A 40 -0.28 -2.27 -11.92
N HIS A 41 -0.31 -2.37 -10.60
CA HIS A 41 -0.54 -1.23 -9.71
C HIS A 41 0.76 -0.66 -9.13
N ILE A 42 0.79 0.66 -8.93
CA ILE A 42 1.81 1.37 -8.14
C ILE A 42 1.09 2.29 -7.16
N ILE A 43 1.46 2.22 -5.88
CA ILE A 43 0.97 3.15 -4.87
C ILE A 43 1.89 4.37 -4.81
N GLY A 44 1.29 5.56 -4.85
CA GLY A 44 1.94 6.83 -4.52
C GLY A 44 1.44 7.34 -3.18
N LEU A 45 2.35 7.60 -2.23
CA LEU A 45 2.03 8.20 -0.93
C LEU A 45 2.61 9.60 -0.81
N GLY A 46 1.96 10.46 -0.02
CA GLY A 46 2.40 11.82 0.23
C GLY A 46 2.27 12.73 -0.99
N ILE A 47 1.31 12.46 -1.86
CA ILE A 47 1.06 13.24 -3.07
C ILE A 47 -0.12 14.20 -2.85
N SER A 48 -0.04 15.39 -3.46
CA SER A 48 -1.09 16.42 -3.44
C SER A 48 -1.91 16.47 -4.73
N ASP A 49 -1.35 15.91 -5.80
CA ASP A 49 -1.95 15.94 -7.14
C ASP A 49 -2.21 14.52 -7.66
N PRO A 50 -3.31 14.30 -8.39
CA PRO A 50 -3.61 12.98 -8.93
C PRO A 50 -2.61 12.56 -10.00
N ILE A 51 -2.20 11.31 -9.97
CA ILE A 51 -1.33 10.70 -10.98
C ILE A 51 -2.19 10.01 -12.04
N ALA A 52 -1.98 10.35 -13.31
CA ALA A 52 -2.75 9.79 -14.41
C ALA A 52 -2.46 8.30 -14.62
N LYS A 53 -3.52 7.49 -14.70
CA LYS A 53 -3.45 6.06 -14.99
C LYS A 53 -3.04 5.73 -16.43
N GLY A 54 -2.75 4.45 -16.70
CA GLY A 54 -2.49 3.91 -18.05
C GLY A 54 -1.09 4.19 -18.59
N ARG A 55 -0.21 4.77 -17.79
CA ARG A 55 1.23 4.88 -18.07
C ARG A 55 1.96 3.58 -17.75
N THR A 56 3.23 3.47 -18.10
CA THR A 56 4.07 2.37 -17.59
C THR A 56 4.32 2.53 -16.09
N ALA A 57 4.70 1.45 -15.42
CA ALA A 57 5.05 1.49 -14.00
C ALA A 57 6.24 2.43 -13.75
N ASP A 58 7.24 2.40 -14.61
CA ASP A 58 8.41 3.30 -14.52
C ASP A 58 8.05 4.78 -14.67
N GLU A 59 7.21 5.12 -15.66
CA GLU A 59 6.70 6.49 -15.82
C GLU A 59 5.87 6.93 -14.61
N THR A 60 5.06 6.03 -14.05
CA THR A 60 4.24 6.31 -12.86
C THR A 60 5.12 6.57 -11.63
N ILE A 61 6.15 5.75 -11.41
CA ILE A 61 7.12 5.96 -10.33
C ILE A 61 7.82 7.32 -10.50
N ALA A 62 8.28 7.64 -11.71
CA ALA A 62 8.93 8.92 -11.98
C ALA A 62 8.00 10.13 -11.71
N LEU A 63 6.72 10.03 -12.03
CA LEU A 63 5.73 11.07 -11.72
C LEU A 63 5.49 11.22 -10.22
N ILE A 64 5.38 10.11 -9.48
CA ILE A 64 5.25 10.13 -8.01
C ILE A 64 6.47 10.84 -7.40
N HIS A 65 7.68 10.53 -7.86
CA HIS A 65 8.91 11.20 -7.41
C HIS A 65 8.95 12.69 -7.75
N ALA A 66 8.49 13.06 -8.95
CA ALA A 66 8.47 14.46 -9.40
C ALA A 66 7.60 15.37 -8.51
N VAL A 67 6.58 14.81 -7.86
CA VAL A 67 5.75 15.54 -6.88
C VAL A 67 6.17 15.30 -5.42
N GLY A 68 7.35 14.71 -5.19
CA GLY A 68 7.92 14.47 -3.86
C GLY A 68 7.32 13.28 -3.11
N GLY A 69 6.49 12.47 -3.77
CA GLY A 69 5.87 11.29 -3.18
C GLY A 69 6.81 10.09 -2.97
N VAL A 70 6.29 9.06 -2.35
CA VAL A 70 6.91 7.75 -2.15
C VAL A 70 6.19 6.73 -3.02
N ALA A 71 6.92 6.04 -3.89
CA ALA A 71 6.37 4.97 -4.73
C ALA A 71 6.55 3.61 -4.08
N ILE A 72 5.48 2.82 -4.01
CA ILE A 72 5.48 1.47 -3.44
C ILE A 72 4.91 0.50 -4.48
N VAL A 73 5.52 -0.68 -4.62
CA VAL A 73 4.95 -1.78 -5.40
C VAL A 73 4.02 -2.60 -4.51
N PRO A 74 2.69 -2.52 -4.70
CA PRO A 74 1.73 -3.28 -3.91
C PRO A 74 1.66 -4.74 -4.40
N HIS A 75 1.33 -5.66 -3.50
CA HIS A 75 0.97 -7.08 -3.78
C HIS A 75 1.64 -7.73 -5.00
N PRO A 76 2.99 -7.70 -5.18
CA PRO A 76 3.68 -7.99 -6.45
C PRO A 76 3.49 -9.41 -6.99
N PHE A 77 2.95 -10.33 -6.20
CA PHE A 77 2.76 -11.74 -6.54
C PHE A 77 1.34 -12.27 -6.29
N ASP A 78 0.36 -11.37 -6.14
CA ASP A 78 -1.03 -11.81 -5.97
C ASP A 78 -1.63 -12.19 -7.35
N PRO A 79 -2.04 -13.45 -7.57
CA PRO A 79 -2.45 -13.92 -8.89
C PRO A 79 -3.82 -13.38 -9.34
N ILE A 80 -4.56 -12.72 -8.45
CA ILE A 80 -5.88 -12.15 -8.78
C ILE A 80 -5.85 -10.62 -8.92
N SER A 81 -4.74 -9.99 -8.56
CA SER A 81 -4.54 -8.54 -8.67
C SER A 81 -3.58 -8.22 -9.81
N PRO A 82 -3.76 -7.09 -10.51
CA PRO A 82 -2.77 -6.61 -11.48
C PRO A 82 -1.44 -6.28 -10.78
N CYS A 83 -0.40 -7.08 -11.04
CA CYS A 83 0.88 -7.02 -10.35
C CYS A 83 2.00 -6.47 -11.23
N VAL A 84 2.81 -5.59 -10.68
CA VAL A 84 4.09 -5.18 -11.27
C VAL A 84 5.19 -6.13 -10.79
N ASP A 85 5.99 -6.64 -11.72
CA ASP A 85 7.21 -7.39 -11.37
C ASP A 85 8.34 -6.41 -10.97
N PRO A 86 8.74 -6.37 -9.68
CA PRO A 86 9.73 -5.41 -9.22
C PRO A 86 11.12 -5.59 -9.86
N LEU A 87 11.43 -6.81 -10.35
CA LEU A 87 12.71 -7.12 -10.99
C LEU A 87 12.82 -6.55 -12.42
N ARG A 88 11.71 -6.11 -13.00
CA ARG A 88 11.67 -5.54 -14.36
C ARG A 88 11.61 -4.02 -14.37
N LEU A 89 11.53 -3.39 -13.20
CA LEU A 89 11.51 -1.95 -13.08
C LEU A 89 12.91 -1.36 -13.34
N THR A 90 12.95 -0.28 -14.10
CA THR A 90 14.13 0.57 -14.31
C THR A 90 14.13 1.77 -13.37
N SER A 91 12.95 2.27 -13.01
CA SER A 91 12.76 3.27 -11.95
C SER A 91 12.68 2.58 -10.60
N ARG A 92 13.46 3.06 -9.61
CA ARG A 92 13.52 2.44 -8.28
C ARG A 92 12.36 2.93 -7.41
N PRO A 93 11.43 2.08 -6.96
CA PRO A 93 10.46 2.44 -5.94
C PRO A 93 11.14 2.51 -4.56
N GLU A 94 10.50 3.13 -3.57
CA GLU A 94 11.02 3.22 -2.20
C GLU A 94 10.78 1.95 -1.39
N ALA A 95 9.72 1.21 -1.67
CA ALA A 95 9.40 0.00 -0.91
C ALA A 95 8.61 -1.03 -1.73
N ILE A 96 8.56 -2.25 -1.20
CA ILE A 96 7.68 -3.33 -1.69
C ILE A 96 6.71 -3.71 -0.58
N GLU A 97 5.44 -3.88 -0.92
CA GLU A 97 4.46 -4.47 0.00
C GLU A 97 4.68 -5.98 0.06
N THR A 98 5.27 -6.43 1.16
CA THR A 98 5.54 -7.86 1.39
C THR A 98 4.42 -8.57 2.12
N ILE A 99 3.57 -7.83 2.82
CA ILE A 99 2.38 -8.34 3.49
C ILE A 99 1.16 -7.56 3.01
N ASN A 100 0.36 -8.16 2.12
CA ASN A 100 -0.97 -7.71 1.77
C ASN A 100 -2.00 -8.68 2.39
N SER A 101 -2.86 -8.19 3.29
CA SER A 101 -3.75 -9.10 4.02
C SER A 101 -4.91 -9.64 3.19
N ASP A 102 -5.28 -8.98 2.10
CA ASP A 102 -6.35 -9.43 1.19
C ASP A 102 -5.85 -10.42 0.12
N ALA A 103 -4.52 -10.56 -0.05
CA ALA A 103 -3.91 -11.41 -1.07
C ALA A 103 -4.40 -12.87 -1.01
N LEU A 104 -4.61 -13.45 -2.19
CA LEU A 104 -4.81 -14.89 -2.33
C LEU A 104 -3.46 -15.60 -2.13
N PHE A 105 -3.45 -16.80 -1.55
CA PHE A 105 -2.19 -17.52 -1.21
C PHE A 105 -1.20 -16.69 -0.36
N PHE A 106 -1.70 -15.99 0.63
CA PHE A 106 -0.99 -15.06 1.51
C PHE A 106 0.47 -15.47 1.84
N ARG A 107 0.67 -16.73 2.30
CA ARG A 107 2.01 -17.20 2.72
C ARG A 107 3.00 -17.29 1.56
N LEU A 108 2.52 -17.67 0.37
CA LEU A 108 3.36 -17.76 -0.83
C LEU A 108 3.74 -16.37 -1.31
N ASN A 109 2.74 -15.48 -1.46
CA ASN A 109 2.94 -14.10 -1.89
C ASN A 109 3.93 -13.38 -0.98
N ARG A 110 3.74 -13.49 0.34
CA ARG A 110 4.65 -12.92 1.33
C ARG A 110 6.10 -13.40 1.12
N ARG A 111 6.33 -14.72 1.03
CA ARG A 111 7.67 -15.29 0.84
C ARG A 111 8.35 -14.82 -0.44
N LEU A 112 7.59 -14.75 -1.55
CA LEU A 112 8.11 -14.27 -2.82
C LEU A 112 8.46 -12.79 -2.76
N ALA A 113 7.57 -11.96 -2.20
CA ALA A 113 7.79 -10.53 -2.03
C ALA A 113 8.99 -10.22 -1.12
N GLU A 114 9.10 -10.90 0.03
CA GLU A 114 10.26 -10.78 0.95
C GLU A 114 11.57 -11.18 0.25
N ARG A 115 11.56 -12.27 -0.53
CA ARG A 115 12.74 -12.71 -1.27
C ARG A 115 13.19 -11.66 -2.29
N VAL A 116 12.26 -11.11 -3.07
CA VAL A 116 12.57 -10.10 -4.08
C VAL A 116 13.01 -8.79 -3.42
N ALA A 117 12.31 -8.32 -2.37
CA ALA A 117 12.69 -7.12 -1.64
C ALA A 117 14.13 -7.22 -1.10
N ASN A 118 14.51 -8.36 -0.51
CA ASN A 118 15.88 -8.62 -0.05
C ASN A 118 16.88 -8.64 -1.21
N GLN A 119 16.51 -9.27 -2.34
CA GLN A 119 17.41 -9.38 -3.51
C GLN A 119 17.78 -8.01 -4.10
N ILE A 120 16.82 -7.07 -4.13
CA ILE A 120 17.06 -5.73 -4.72
C ILE A 120 17.28 -4.64 -3.67
N GLY A 121 17.32 -5.02 -2.39
CA GLY A 121 17.65 -4.12 -1.27
C GLY A 121 16.60 -3.01 -1.09
N LEU A 122 15.31 -3.36 -1.13
CA LEU A 122 14.21 -2.41 -0.88
C LEU A 122 13.60 -2.60 0.50
N PRO A 123 13.19 -1.50 1.15
CA PRO A 123 12.34 -1.53 2.34
C PRO A 123 11.07 -2.36 2.13
N MET A 124 10.61 -3.00 3.20
CA MET A 124 9.41 -3.83 3.20
C MET A 124 8.29 -3.15 3.98
N VAL A 125 7.12 -3.07 3.38
CA VAL A 125 5.91 -2.51 4.02
C VAL A 125 4.77 -3.52 4.00
N ALA A 126 3.70 -3.20 4.71
CA ALA A 126 2.47 -3.98 4.76
C ALA A 126 1.24 -3.10 4.62
N GLY A 127 0.22 -3.63 3.98
CA GLY A 127 -1.09 -3.01 3.88
C GLY A 127 -2.23 -4.00 4.07
N SER A 128 -3.37 -3.51 4.55
CA SER A 128 -4.57 -4.34 4.69
C SER A 128 -5.32 -4.52 3.39
N ASP A 129 -5.12 -3.66 2.41
CA ASP A 129 -5.88 -3.61 1.16
C ASP A 129 -7.40 -3.72 1.43
N ALA A 130 -7.84 -2.87 2.39
CA ALA A 130 -9.14 -3.01 3.01
C ALA A 130 -10.24 -2.41 2.16
N HIS A 131 -11.11 -3.24 1.63
CA HIS A 131 -12.32 -2.83 0.90
C HIS A 131 -13.58 -2.77 1.80
N ILE A 132 -13.43 -3.12 3.08
CA ILE A 132 -14.46 -3.01 4.12
C ILE A 132 -13.80 -2.53 5.42
N PRO A 133 -14.50 -1.75 6.26
CA PRO A 133 -13.93 -1.23 7.50
C PRO A 133 -13.38 -2.31 8.43
N GLU A 134 -13.99 -3.49 8.45
CA GLU A 134 -13.61 -4.60 9.32
C GLU A 134 -12.23 -5.19 8.99
N ALA A 135 -11.73 -5.00 7.75
CA ALA A 135 -10.44 -5.50 7.31
C ALA A 135 -9.29 -4.51 7.60
N VAL A 136 -9.61 -3.24 7.89
CA VAL A 136 -8.61 -2.22 8.20
C VAL A 136 -7.72 -2.68 9.36
N GLY A 137 -6.39 -2.69 9.15
CA GLY A 137 -5.40 -3.07 10.14
C GLY A 137 -5.21 -4.58 10.32
N ASP A 138 -5.71 -5.43 9.42
CA ASP A 138 -5.37 -6.86 9.41
C ASP A 138 -3.88 -7.06 9.04
N ALA A 139 -3.32 -6.17 8.20
CA ALA A 139 -1.90 -5.93 8.06
C ALA A 139 -1.61 -4.43 8.12
N TYR A 140 -0.42 -4.07 8.58
CA TYR A 140 0.00 -2.70 8.83
C TYR A 140 1.53 -2.58 8.85
N THR A 141 2.04 -1.36 8.70
CA THR A 141 3.46 -1.06 8.80
C THR A 141 3.74 -0.36 10.13
N LEU A 142 4.69 -0.89 10.90
CA LEU A 142 5.31 -0.17 12.01
C LEU A 142 6.32 0.81 11.41
N VAL A 143 6.25 2.08 11.81
CA VAL A 143 7.11 3.13 11.30
C VAL A 143 7.87 3.75 12.46
N ASP A 144 9.19 3.68 12.41
CA ASP A 144 10.09 4.39 13.34
C ASP A 144 10.44 5.75 12.73
N SER A 145 9.72 6.78 13.16
CA SER A 145 9.84 8.15 12.65
C SER A 145 10.09 9.15 13.77
N ASN A 146 10.76 10.26 13.44
CA ASN A 146 11.10 11.30 14.39
C ASN A 146 9.86 12.00 14.98
N SER A 147 8.79 12.09 14.19
CA SER A 147 7.51 12.63 14.61
C SER A 147 6.34 11.95 13.89
N LYS A 148 5.12 12.36 14.22
CA LYS A 148 3.89 11.87 13.55
C LYS A 148 3.52 12.73 12.31
N SER A 149 4.44 13.54 11.79
CA SER A 149 4.21 14.28 10.55
C SER A 149 4.23 13.34 9.35
N VAL A 150 3.49 13.70 8.29
CA VAL A 150 3.49 12.93 7.03
C VAL A 150 4.92 12.85 6.47
N ASP A 151 5.67 13.94 6.49
CA ASP A 151 7.02 14.01 5.95
C ASP A 151 8.00 13.07 6.68
N ASP A 152 7.96 13.01 8.01
CA ASP A 152 8.81 12.10 8.78
C ASP A 152 8.44 10.64 8.55
N ILE A 153 7.15 10.34 8.40
CA ILE A 153 6.68 8.99 8.05
C ILE A 153 7.17 8.58 6.66
N LEU A 154 7.05 9.46 5.66
CA LEU A 154 7.54 9.19 4.30
C LEU A 154 9.06 9.04 4.28
N SER A 155 9.78 9.86 5.07
CA SER A 155 11.23 9.75 5.25
C SER A 155 11.61 8.39 5.84
N ALA A 156 10.90 7.92 6.86
CA ALA A 156 11.12 6.61 7.46
C ALA A 156 10.91 5.45 6.45
N ILE A 157 9.89 5.57 5.57
CA ILE A 157 9.69 4.57 4.50
C ILE A 157 10.88 4.59 3.53
N ARG A 158 11.33 5.77 3.08
CA ARG A 158 12.49 5.90 2.16
C ARG A 158 13.78 5.32 2.73
N THR A 159 14.00 5.52 4.03
CA THR A 159 15.23 5.05 4.71
C THR A 159 15.15 3.60 5.17
N GLY A 160 13.97 2.97 5.09
CA GLY A 160 13.77 1.60 5.55
C GLY A 160 13.59 1.46 7.06
N SER A 161 13.34 2.58 7.78
CA SER A 161 12.98 2.58 9.21
C SER A 161 11.53 2.11 9.41
N VAL A 162 11.19 0.97 8.80
CA VAL A 162 9.85 0.40 8.76
C VAL A 162 9.87 -1.11 8.94
N GLN A 163 8.80 -1.66 9.50
CA GLN A 163 8.64 -3.10 9.68
C GLN A 163 7.21 -3.54 9.31
N PRO A 164 7.05 -4.46 8.32
CA PRO A 164 5.75 -5.02 7.98
C PRO A 164 5.24 -5.94 9.08
N ALA A 165 3.95 -5.84 9.39
CA ALA A 165 3.30 -6.63 10.44
C ALA A 165 1.87 -7.03 10.05
N GLY A 166 1.28 -7.97 10.80
CA GLY A 166 -0.07 -8.45 10.58
C GLY A 166 -0.15 -9.80 9.88
N GLY A 167 -1.32 -10.11 9.35
CA GLY A 167 -1.61 -11.42 8.76
C GLY A 167 -2.73 -11.37 7.72
N PRO A 168 -3.17 -12.54 7.24
CA PRO A 168 -4.22 -12.60 6.23
C PRO A 168 -5.56 -12.15 6.79
N THR A 169 -6.33 -11.44 5.99
CA THR A 169 -7.73 -11.14 6.32
C THR A 169 -8.52 -12.43 6.54
N PRO A 170 -9.17 -12.61 7.70
CA PRO A 170 -9.98 -13.80 7.99
C PRO A 170 -11.04 -14.07 6.93
N LEU A 171 -11.31 -15.35 6.65
CA LEU A 171 -12.29 -15.77 5.64
C LEU A 171 -13.67 -15.16 5.87
N SER A 172 -14.09 -15.04 7.13
CA SER A 172 -15.37 -14.41 7.49
C SER A 172 -15.47 -12.97 6.97
N LYS A 173 -14.40 -12.18 7.03
CA LYS A 173 -14.35 -10.81 6.50
C LYS A 173 -14.32 -10.80 4.97
N LYS A 174 -13.60 -11.74 4.35
CA LYS A 174 -13.58 -11.90 2.88
C LYS A 174 -14.99 -12.21 2.36
N LEU A 175 -15.73 -13.10 3.02
CA LEU A 175 -17.13 -13.39 2.70
C LEU A 175 -18.03 -12.16 2.90
N LEU A 176 -17.83 -11.38 3.96
CA LEU A 176 -18.57 -10.14 4.20
C LEU A 176 -18.31 -9.11 3.08
N LYS A 177 -17.06 -8.97 2.61
CA LYS A 177 -16.69 -8.13 1.45
C LYS A 177 -17.48 -8.52 0.21
N VAL A 178 -17.53 -9.82 -0.12
CA VAL A 178 -18.29 -10.35 -1.28
C VAL A 178 -19.79 -10.05 -1.13
N GLY A 179 -20.37 -10.34 0.04
CA GLY A 179 -21.79 -10.09 0.29
C GLY A 179 -22.18 -8.60 0.20
N ARG A 180 -21.30 -7.68 0.60
CA ARG A 180 -21.52 -6.23 0.44
C ARG A 180 -21.41 -5.78 -1.02
N LYS A 181 -20.48 -6.36 -1.79
CA LYS A 181 -20.35 -6.05 -3.22
C LYS A 181 -21.60 -6.45 -3.99
N LEU A 182 -22.15 -7.65 -3.73
CA LEU A 182 -23.37 -8.14 -4.38
C LEU A 182 -24.62 -7.31 -4.04
N ARG A 183 -24.67 -6.61 -2.91
CA ARG A 183 -25.82 -5.75 -2.52
C ARG A 183 -25.74 -4.34 -3.13
N ARG A 184 -24.63 -3.96 -3.76
CA ARG A 184 -24.45 -2.65 -4.40
C ARG A 184 -24.63 -2.69 -5.93
N CYS A 185 -24.77 -3.89 -6.49
CA CYS A 185 -25.18 -4.15 -7.87
C CYS A 185 -26.70 -4.41 -7.93
#